data_83c1f56105fd6a010f3fc4f3f52e0de5
#
_entry.id   83c1f56105fd6a010f3fc4f3f52e0de5
#
_cell.length_a   1.000
_cell.length_b   1.000
_cell.length_c   1.000
_cell.angle_alpha   90.00
_cell.angle_beta   90.00
_cell.angle_gamma   90.00
#
_symmetry.space_group_name_H-M   'P 1'
#
loop_
_entity.id
_entity.type
_entity.pdbx_description
1 polymer ?
#
loop_
_entity_poly.entity_id
_entity_poly.type
_entity_poly.pdbx_seq_one_letter_code
_entity_poly.pdbx_strand_id
1 'polypeptide(L)'
;MATENNPPKGAEPIDWVLLTDWKIDSAKMARRLVRWYGLRWGIECWHQVLKDTCGVETRQMKTAQALSRALVLDMIVAWRVLLLCRLGKAHPDLPASVLYSPEELAILKVLKKNALA
;
A
#
# COMPACT_ATOMS: atom_id res chain seq x y z
N MET A 1 23.98 10.26 4.57
CA MET A 1 22.98 11.28 4.88
C MET A 1 22.31 11.72 3.57
N ALA A 2 21.02 11.85 3.56
CA ALA A 2 20.23 12.36 2.44
C ALA A 2 19.37 13.53 2.94
N THR A 3 19.56 14.69 2.32
CA THR A 3 18.85 15.93 2.69
C THR A 3 17.91 16.32 1.56
N GLU A 4 16.71 16.78 1.91
CA GLU A 4 15.74 17.28 0.96
C GLU A 4 16.21 18.63 0.37
N ASN A 5 16.32 18.72 -0.96
CA ASN A 5 16.84 19.94 -1.61
C ASN A 5 15.79 21.03 -1.78
N ASN A 6 14.49 20.68 -1.87
CA ASN A 6 13.40 21.60 -2.13
C ASN A 6 12.24 21.34 -1.15
N PRO A 7 12.36 21.70 0.13
CA PRO A 7 11.28 21.54 1.08
C PRO A 7 10.10 22.47 0.73
N PRO A 8 8.87 22.13 1.13
CA PRO A 8 7.72 23.03 1.02
C PRO A 8 7.98 24.36 1.72
N LYS A 9 7.41 25.47 1.21
CA LYS A 9 7.57 26.79 1.83
C LYS A 9 7.14 26.75 3.30
N GLY A 10 8.05 27.11 4.20
CA GLY A 10 7.81 27.17 5.65
C GLY A 10 8.05 25.82 6.38
N ALA A 11 8.52 24.80 5.70
CA ALA A 11 8.94 23.54 6.32
C ALA A 11 10.48 23.43 6.33
N GLU A 12 11.02 22.82 7.38
CA GLU A 12 12.44 22.47 7.42
C GLU A 12 12.73 21.29 6.50
N PRO A 13 13.94 21.24 5.87
CA PRO A 13 14.33 20.11 5.04
C PRO A 13 14.35 18.80 5.84
N ILE A 14 13.90 17.74 5.24
CA ILE A 14 14.01 16.41 5.85
C ILE A 14 15.44 15.89 5.68
N ASP A 15 16.07 15.53 6.79
CA ASP A 15 17.37 14.93 6.85
C ASP A 15 17.28 13.45 7.28
N TRP A 16 17.72 12.54 6.39
CA TRP A 16 17.78 11.12 6.70
C TRP A 16 19.20 10.63 6.86
N VAL A 17 19.46 9.95 7.98
CA VAL A 17 20.67 9.14 8.17
C VAL A 17 20.29 7.67 7.97
N LEU A 18 20.66 7.11 6.82
CA LEU A 18 20.41 5.72 6.48
C LEU A 18 21.68 4.89 6.70
N LEU A 19 21.53 3.78 7.42
CA LEU A 19 22.59 2.79 7.61
C LEU A 19 22.41 1.67 6.59
N THR A 20 23.54 1.24 5.99
CA THR A 20 23.56 0.16 5.00
C THR A 20 24.90 -0.58 5.07
N ASP A 21 24.88 -1.87 4.82
CA ASP A 21 26.04 -2.73 4.60
C ASP A 21 26.52 -2.72 3.15
N TRP A 22 25.78 -2.06 2.25
CA TRP A 22 26.14 -1.93 0.85
C TRP A 22 27.26 -0.90 0.66
N LYS A 23 28.26 -1.26 -0.12
CA LYS A 23 29.33 -0.32 -0.52
C LYS A 23 28.74 0.75 -1.44
N ILE A 24 28.84 2.01 -1.02
CA ILE A 24 28.38 3.16 -1.80
C ILE A 24 29.60 3.75 -2.53
N ASP A 25 29.74 3.44 -3.80
CA ASP A 25 30.84 3.88 -4.67
C ASP A 25 30.43 5.01 -5.64
N SER A 26 29.16 5.34 -5.70
CA SER A 26 28.63 6.36 -6.61
C SER A 26 27.38 7.07 -6.09
N ALA A 27 27.17 8.31 -6.52
CA ALA A 27 25.95 9.06 -6.24
C ALA A 27 24.69 8.37 -6.81
N LYS A 28 24.84 7.59 -7.89
CA LYS A 28 23.74 6.78 -8.45
C LYS A 28 23.33 5.69 -7.48
N MET A 29 24.29 5.01 -6.85
CA MET A 29 24.02 3.98 -5.84
C MET A 29 23.41 4.59 -4.59
N ALA A 30 23.91 5.71 -4.10
CA ALA A 30 23.32 6.43 -2.96
C ALA A 30 21.85 6.78 -3.20
N ARG A 31 21.52 7.39 -4.35
CA ARG A 31 20.13 7.70 -4.73
C ARG A 31 19.24 6.46 -4.83
N ARG A 32 19.79 5.35 -5.32
CA ARG A 32 19.06 4.08 -5.38
C ARG A 32 18.69 3.55 -4.00
N LEU A 33 19.61 3.61 -3.04
CA LEU A 33 19.37 3.18 -1.65
C LEU A 33 18.33 4.07 -0.96
N VAL A 34 18.39 5.39 -1.12
CA VAL A 34 17.38 6.31 -0.62
C VAL A 34 16.01 5.98 -1.20
N ARG A 35 15.93 5.72 -2.51
CA ARG A 35 14.68 5.31 -3.17
C ARG A 35 14.15 3.99 -2.60
N TRP A 36 15.00 2.99 -2.38
CA TRP A 36 14.59 1.72 -1.78
C TRP A 36 14.08 1.89 -0.37
N TYR A 37 14.73 2.71 0.43
CA TYR A 37 14.24 3.03 1.76
C TYR A 37 12.86 3.69 1.73
N GLY A 38 12.63 4.60 0.79
CA GLY A 38 11.31 5.23 0.60
C GLY A 38 10.20 4.22 0.26
N LEU A 39 10.52 3.09 -0.43
CA LEU A 39 9.55 2.04 -0.72
C LEU A 39 9.08 1.30 0.54
N ARG A 40 9.85 1.35 1.66
CA ARG A 40 9.47 0.77 2.95
C ARG A 40 8.13 1.31 3.44
N TRP A 41 7.82 2.58 3.16
CA TRP A 41 6.54 3.17 3.50
C TRP A 41 5.32 2.42 2.91
N GLY A 42 5.54 1.65 1.85
CA GLY A 42 4.50 0.81 1.27
C GLY A 42 3.98 -0.26 2.23
N ILE A 43 4.83 -0.81 3.11
CA ILE A 43 4.42 -1.82 4.09
C ILE A 43 3.59 -1.18 5.21
N GLU A 44 3.91 0.05 5.61
CA GLU A 44 3.14 0.80 6.62
C GLU A 44 1.71 1.07 6.10
N CYS A 45 1.59 1.53 4.86
CA CYS A 45 0.28 1.72 4.22
C CYS A 45 -0.52 0.42 4.13
N TRP A 46 0.15 -0.70 3.85
CA TRP A 46 -0.51 -2.01 3.81
C TRP A 46 -0.97 -2.46 5.19
N HIS A 47 -0.14 -2.29 6.22
CA HIS A 47 -0.52 -2.58 7.60
C HIS A 47 -1.72 -1.73 8.05
N GLN A 48 -1.75 -0.45 7.66
CA GLN A 48 -2.87 0.43 7.96
C GLN A 48 -4.18 -0.09 7.33
N VAL A 49 -4.16 -0.48 6.05
CA VAL A 49 -5.33 -1.08 5.38
C VAL A 49 -5.75 -2.37 6.09
N LEU A 50 -4.79 -3.21 6.46
CA LEU A 50 -5.05 -4.47 7.17
C LEU A 50 -5.73 -4.24 8.52
N LYS A 51 -5.31 -3.23 9.28
CA LYS A 51 -5.90 -2.86 10.57
C LYS A 51 -7.26 -2.17 10.42
N ASP A 52 -7.31 -1.10 9.64
CA ASP A 52 -8.47 -0.21 9.58
C ASP A 52 -9.61 -0.79 8.72
N THR A 53 -9.27 -1.39 7.57
CA THR A 53 -10.28 -1.91 6.64
C THR A 53 -10.68 -3.36 6.95
N CYS A 54 -9.70 -4.23 7.26
CA CYS A 54 -9.98 -5.63 7.55
C CYS A 54 -10.27 -5.90 9.03
N GLY A 55 -9.98 -4.94 9.92
CA GLY A 55 -10.28 -5.03 11.36
C GLY A 55 -9.59 -6.19 12.07
N VAL A 56 -8.36 -6.55 11.66
CA VAL A 56 -7.68 -7.75 12.13
C VAL A 56 -7.42 -7.75 13.64
N GLU A 57 -7.24 -6.57 14.24
CA GLU A 57 -6.96 -6.43 15.69
C GLU A 57 -8.21 -6.73 16.55
N THR A 58 -9.41 -6.57 16.00
CA THR A 58 -10.67 -6.84 16.69
C THR A 58 -11.22 -8.25 16.41
N ARG A 59 -10.59 -8.98 15.51
CA ARG A 59 -11.05 -10.30 15.06
C ARG A 59 -10.85 -11.35 16.15
N GLN A 60 -11.93 -11.98 16.56
CA GLN A 60 -11.93 -13.06 17.54
C GLN A 60 -12.32 -14.38 16.86
N MET A 61 -11.48 -15.40 17.01
CA MET A 61 -11.71 -16.75 16.49
C MET A 61 -11.52 -17.79 17.58
N LYS A 62 -12.30 -18.87 17.52
CA LYS A 62 -12.26 -19.93 18.52
C LYS A 62 -10.94 -20.72 18.55
N THR A 63 -10.21 -20.77 17.45
CA THR A 63 -8.96 -21.51 17.32
C THR A 63 -7.88 -20.69 16.61
N ALA A 64 -6.62 -20.91 16.97
CA ALA A 64 -5.47 -20.28 16.30
C ALA A 64 -5.42 -20.61 14.79
N GLN A 65 -5.81 -21.83 14.41
CA GLN A 65 -5.86 -22.22 13.00
C GLN A 65 -6.92 -21.44 12.21
N ALA A 66 -8.11 -21.22 12.78
CA ALA A 66 -9.15 -20.41 12.16
C ALA A 66 -8.69 -18.94 12.03
N LEU A 67 -8.05 -18.40 13.07
CA LEU A 67 -7.46 -17.06 13.04
C LEU A 67 -6.41 -16.94 11.95
N SER A 68 -5.48 -17.89 11.86
CA SER A 68 -4.42 -17.88 10.83
C SER A 68 -5.00 -17.87 9.41
N ARG A 69 -6.01 -18.69 9.14
CA ARG A 69 -6.68 -18.72 7.82
C ARG A 69 -7.38 -17.39 7.49
N ALA A 70 -8.07 -16.81 8.48
CA ALA A 70 -8.74 -15.52 8.32
C ALA A 70 -7.73 -14.41 8.03
N LEU A 71 -6.61 -14.36 8.78
CA LEU A 71 -5.54 -13.38 8.56
C LEU A 71 -4.94 -13.47 7.16
N VAL A 72 -4.71 -14.67 6.62
CA VAL A 72 -4.20 -14.83 5.25
C VAL A 72 -5.16 -14.22 4.23
N LEU A 73 -6.47 -14.42 4.39
CA LEU A 73 -7.47 -13.81 3.51
C LEU A 73 -7.47 -12.28 3.65
N ASP A 74 -7.43 -11.77 4.88
CA ASP A 74 -7.37 -10.34 5.15
C ASP A 74 -6.11 -9.69 4.55
N MET A 75 -4.96 -10.39 4.60
CA MET A 75 -3.71 -9.93 3.99
C MET A 75 -3.83 -9.79 2.46
N ILE A 76 -4.50 -10.73 1.80
CA ILE A 76 -4.75 -10.68 0.35
C ILE A 76 -5.71 -9.51 0.03
N VAL A 77 -6.77 -9.35 0.81
CA VAL A 77 -7.74 -8.25 0.64
C VAL A 77 -7.05 -6.90 0.83
N ALA A 78 -6.26 -6.73 1.90
CA ALA A 78 -5.52 -5.50 2.17
C ALA A 78 -4.56 -5.15 1.04
N TRP A 79 -3.84 -6.14 0.49
CA TRP A 79 -2.98 -5.94 -0.66
C TRP A 79 -3.76 -5.48 -1.89
N ARG A 80 -4.91 -6.12 -2.19
CA ARG A 80 -5.76 -5.77 -3.34
C ARG A 80 -6.33 -4.35 -3.20
N VAL A 81 -6.79 -3.97 -2.02
CA VAL A 81 -7.28 -2.62 -1.73
C VAL A 81 -6.18 -1.58 -1.96
N LEU A 82 -4.99 -1.82 -1.40
CA LEU A 82 -3.85 -0.91 -1.56
C LEU A 82 -3.43 -0.78 -3.03
N LEU A 83 -3.40 -1.90 -3.77
CA LEU A 83 -3.10 -1.91 -5.20
C LEU A 83 -4.09 -1.05 -5.99
N LEU A 84 -5.39 -1.25 -5.75
CA LEU A 84 -6.47 -0.49 -6.42
C LEU A 84 -6.38 1.00 -6.11
N CYS A 85 -6.15 1.37 -4.86
CA CYS A 85 -5.98 2.77 -4.45
C CYS A 85 -4.76 3.42 -5.14
N ARG A 86 -3.64 2.71 -5.22
CA ARG A 86 -2.42 3.22 -5.87
C ARG A 86 -2.56 3.32 -7.38
N LEU A 87 -3.13 2.31 -8.01
CA LEU A 87 -3.37 2.33 -9.47
C LEU A 87 -4.37 3.42 -9.87
N GLY A 88 -5.47 3.57 -9.11
CA GLY A 88 -6.44 4.62 -9.38
C GLY A 88 -5.87 6.04 -9.23
N LYS A 89 -4.88 6.24 -8.33
CA LYS A 89 -4.18 7.52 -8.21
C LYS A 89 -3.13 7.74 -9.31
N ALA A 90 -2.37 6.70 -9.66
CA ALA A 90 -1.29 6.80 -10.64
C ALA A 90 -1.80 6.79 -12.09
N HIS A 91 -2.89 6.08 -12.35
CA HIS A 91 -3.47 5.86 -13.67
C HIS A 91 -5.00 5.96 -13.59
N PRO A 92 -5.57 7.17 -13.41
CA PRO A 92 -7.02 7.37 -13.26
C PRO A 92 -7.84 6.89 -14.46
N ASP A 93 -7.23 6.91 -15.66
CA ASP A 93 -7.86 6.49 -16.89
C ASP A 93 -7.71 4.99 -17.21
N LEU A 94 -7.09 4.21 -16.29
CA LEU A 94 -6.92 2.77 -16.47
C LEU A 94 -8.30 2.08 -16.50
N PRO A 95 -8.65 1.35 -17.59
CA PRO A 95 -9.91 0.64 -17.64
C PRO A 95 -10.02 -0.41 -16.53
N ALA A 96 -11.16 -0.46 -15.85
CA ALA A 96 -11.38 -1.43 -14.77
C ALA A 96 -11.28 -2.90 -15.23
N SER A 97 -11.48 -3.16 -16.51
CA SER A 97 -11.31 -4.49 -17.14
C SER A 97 -9.88 -5.03 -17.10
N VAL A 98 -8.88 -4.19 -16.81
CA VAL A 98 -7.49 -4.64 -16.59
C VAL A 98 -7.35 -5.36 -15.24
N LEU A 99 -8.20 -5.03 -14.27
CA LEU A 99 -8.11 -5.50 -12.88
C LEU A 99 -9.22 -6.45 -12.47
N TYR A 100 -10.34 -6.41 -13.20
CA TYR A 100 -11.54 -7.16 -12.90
C TYR A 100 -12.03 -7.94 -14.12
N SER A 101 -12.52 -9.14 -13.88
CA SER A 101 -13.20 -9.92 -14.92
C SER A 101 -14.54 -9.28 -15.31
N PRO A 102 -15.11 -9.63 -16.48
CA PRO A 102 -16.43 -9.16 -16.87
C PRO A 102 -17.53 -9.48 -15.83
N GLU A 103 -17.45 -10.66 -15.21
CA GLU A 103 -18.39 -11.11 -14.16
C GLU A 103 -18.25 -10.26 -12.89
N GLU A 104 -17.02 -9.99 -12.44
CA GLU A 104 -16.75 -9.12 -11.28
C GLU A 104 -17.28 -7.70 -11.55
N LEU A 105 -17.07 -7.17 -12.75
CA LEU A 105 -17.58 -5.86 -13.13
C LEU A 105 -19.12 -5.80 -13.15
N ALA A 106 -19.77 -6.86 -13.57
CA ALA A 106 -21.23 -6.95 -13.53
C ALA A 106 -21.75 -6.92 -12.08
N ILE A 107 -21.13 -7.68 -11.19
CA ILE A 107 -21.46 -7.71 -9.76
C ILE A 107 -21.25 -6.33 -9.12
N LEU A 108 -20.10 -5.68 -9.38
CA LEU A 108 -19.77 -4.36 -8.85
C LEU A 108 -20.78 -3.29 -9.28
N LYS A 109 -21.30 -3.36 -10.52
CA LYS A 109 -22.36 -2.46 -11.01
C LYS A 109 -23.67 -2.61 -10.21
N VAL A 110 -24.06 -3.85 -9.91
CA VAL A 110 -25.25 -4.14 -9.10
C VAL A 110 -25.09 -3.64 -7.68
N LEU A 111 -23.94 -3.92 -7.05
CA LEU A 111 -23.64 -3.46 -5.69
C LEU A 111 -23.65 -1.93 -5.60
N LYS A 112 -23.03 -1.24 -6.57
CA LYS A 112 -23.06 0.23 -6.62
C LYS A 112 -24.47 0.79 -6.73
N LYS A 113 -25.32 0.18 -7.55
CA LYS A 113 -26.72 0.60 -7.70
C LYS A 113 -27.49 0.48 -6.39
N ASN A 114 -27.27 -0.61 -5.64
CA ASN A 114 -27.95 -0.85 -4.37
C ASN A 114 -27.41 0.02 -3.21
N ALA A 115 -26.14 0.44 -3.28
CA ALA A 115 -25.53 1.31 -2.27
C ALA A 115 -25.93 2.79 -2.43
N LEU A 116 -26.49 3.19 -3.57
CA LEU A 116 -26.95 4.55 -3.89
C LEU A 116 -28.47 4.70 -3.85
N ALA A 117 -29.21 3.62 -3.58
CA ALA A 117 -30.66 3.59 -3.40
C ALA A 117 -31.02 3.64 -1.92
#